data_e0d607afb803468887d060015823c7dc
#
_entry.id   e0d607afb803468887d060015823c7dc
#
_cell.length_a   1.000
_cell.length_b   1.000
_cell.length_c   1.000
_cell.angle_alpha   90.00
_cell.angle_beta   90.00
_cell.angle_gamma   90.00
#
_symmetry.space_group_name_H-M   'P 1'
#
loop_
_entity.id
_entity.type
_entity.pdbx_description
1 polymer ?
#
loop_
_entity_poly.entity_id
_entity_poly.type
_entity_poly.pdbx_seq_one_letter_code
_entity_poly.pdbx_strand_id
1 'polypeptide(L)'
;MAVIFEGLSVPELGRSIGQWVKEHTIAVAERVLQEEVRRGFDSQPVVVTDGMPRRDYLQVKPFGKIEFVARTSMAEAVRWALTELQKRSPVLTGRYVSSHTVMINGAEVQGNIWVALRNVQPTDRVQIVNPQPYARKIEGATANKRTGRGKRAALSRQARSGVYRVVLRALVNRFGKALFFDFKYVNLNTGIKVWGKRGARRVQRDQVYPALQFFIKPTSLPN
;
A
#
# COMPACT_ATOMS: atom_id res chain seq x y z
N MET A 1 -43.89 -54.09 4.66
CA MET A 1 -43.06 -53.06 5.36
C MET A 1 -43.20 -51.78 4.56
N ALA A 2 -43.96 -50.77 5.02
CA ALA A 2 -44.12 -49.50 4.31
C ALA A 2 -43.06 -48.54 4.85
N VAL A 3 -42.20 -48.03 3.96
CA VAL A 3 -41.27 -46.98 4.30
C VAL A 3 -41.99 -45.63 4.14
N ILE A 4 -42.35 -45.02 5.25
CA ILE A 4 -42.99 -43.71 5.28
C ILE A 4 -41.84 -42.67 5.22
N PHE A 5 -41.73 -41.94 4.12
CA PHE A 5 -40.92 -40.76 4.03
C PHE A 5 -41.72 -39.59 4.66
N GLU A 6 -41.42 -39.25 5.90
CA GLU A 6 -41.88 -37.99 6.47
C GLU A 6 -41.07 -36.87 5.82
N GLY A 7 -41.69 -36.13 4.90
CA GLY A 7 -41.10 -34.93 4.30
C GLY A 7 -40.95 -33.84 5.36
N LEU A 8 -39.81 -33.16 5.36
CA LEU A 8 -39.57 -31.95 6.17
C LEU A 8 -40.68 -30.94 5.87
N SER A 9 -41.21 -30.30 6.90
CA SER A 9 -42.11 -29.16 6.72
C SER A 9 -41.37 -28.00 6.01
N VAL A 10 -42.09 -27.15 5.30
CA VAL A 10 -41.47 -26.01 4.56
C VAL A 10 -40.58 -25.14 5.47
N PRO A 11 -40.92 -24.84 6.73
CA PRO A 11 -40.04 -24.15 7.66
C PRO A 11 -38.78 -24.93 8.06
N GLU A 12 -38.86 -26.24 8.19
CA GLU A 12 -37.73 -27.13 8.49
C GLU A 12 -36.79 -27.25 7.30
N LEU A 13 -37.34 -27.38 6.09
CA LEU A 13 -36.57 -27.36 4.85
C LEU A 13 -35.82 -26.01 4.71
N GLY A 14 -36.50 -24.89 4.97
CA GLY A 14 -35.87 -23.57 4.94
C GLY A 14 -34.74 -23.42 5.95
N ARG A 15 -34.90 -23.91 7.16
CA ARG A 15 -33.84 -23.93 8.19
C ARG A 15 -32.67 -24.82 7.80
N SER A 16 -32.94 -25.99 7.26
CA SER A 16 -31.92 -26.93 6.79
C SER A 16 -31.12 -26.38 5.63
N ILE A 17 -31.77 -25.78 4.63
CA ILE A 17 -31.09 -25.11 3.50
C ILE A 17 -30.25 -23.91 4.02
N GLY A 18 -30.80 -23.09 4.90
CA GLY A 18 -30.08 -21.95 5.48
C GLY A 18 -28.82 -22.38 6.23
N GLN A 19 -28.91 -23.45 7.02
CA GLN A 19 -27.76 -24.01 7.73
C GLN A 19 -26.70 -24.55 6.76
N TRP A 20 -27.09 -25.30 5.77
CA TRP A 20 -26.20 -25.83 4.73
C TRP A 20 -25.49 -24.71 3.96
N VAL A 21 -26.22 -23.67 3.54
CA VAL A 21 -25.63 -22.50 2.86
C VAL A 21 -24.62 -21.79 3.75
N LYS A 22 -24.92 -21.62 5.04
CA LYS A 22 -23.99 -21.01 6.01
C LYS A 22 -22.69 -21.83 6.11
N GLU A 23 -22.78 -23.13 6.32
CA GLU A 23 -21.63 -24.04 6.45
C GLU A 23 -20.79 -24.03 5.16
N HIS A 24 -21.45 -24.09 4.02
CA HIS A 24 -20.77 -24.02 2.72
C HIS A 24 -20.07 -22.66 2.51
N THR A 25 -20.70 -21.54 2.89
CA THR A 25 -20.09 -20.22 2.82
C THR A 25 -18.82 -20.13 3.67
N ILE A 26 -18.83 -20.69 4.89
CA ILE A 26 -17.66 -20.74 5.76
C ILE A 26 -16.54 -21.57 5.13
N ALA A 27 -16.86 -22.80 4.69
CA ALA A 27 -15.86 -23.68 4.08
C ALA A 27 -15.20 -23.09 2.82
N VAL A 28 -15.99 -22.41 1.98
CA VAL A 28 -15.47 -21.71 0.80
C VAL A 28 -14.59 -20.53 1.21
N ALA A 29 -15.00 -19.75 2.20
CA ALA A 29 -14.24 -18.60 2.69
C ALA A 29 -12.86 -19.02 3.24
N GLU A 30 -12.81 -20.09 4.05
CA GLU A 30 -11.56 -20.64 4.59
C GLU A 30 -10.62 -21.13 3.49
N ARG A 31 -11.15 -21.87 2.51
CA ARG A 31 -10.35 -22.33 1.37
C ARG A 31 -9.77 -21.17 0.57
N VAL A 32 -10.60 -20.17 0.25
CA VAL A 32 -10.16 -18.97 -0.49
C VAL A 32 -9.10 -18.21 0.31
N LEU A 33 -9.28 -18.06 1.62
CA LEU A 33 -8.27 -17.42 2.46
C LEU A 33 -6.94 -18.17 2.42
N GLN A 34 -6.95 -19.50 2.55
CA GLN A 34 -5.74 -20.30 2.49
C GLN A 34 -5.02 -20.17 1.14
N GLU A 35 -5.75 -20.19 0.03
CA GLU A 35 -5.19 -20.00 -1.31
C GLU A 35 -4.58 -18.61 -1.48
N GLU A 36 -5.27 -17.57 -1.02
CA GLU A 36 -4.78 -16.20 -1.12
C GLU A 36 -3.57 -15.94 -0.20
N VAL A 37 -3.52 -16.55 0.99
CA VAL A 37 -2.34 -16.51 1.87
C VAL A 37 -1.14 -17.16 1.20
N ARG A 38 -1.30 -18.31 0.54
CA ARG A 38 -0.22 -18.93 -0.27
C ARG A 38 0.26 -18.03 -1.41
N ARG A 39 -0.61 -17.18 -1.95
CA ARG A 39 -0.29 -16.16 -2.97
C ARG A 39 0.30 -14.86 -2.39
N GLY A 40 0.53 -14.80 -1.08
CA GLY A 40 1.11 -13.66 -0.39
C GLY A 40 0.11 -12.65 0.18
N PHE A 41 -1.15 -13.05 0.35
CA PHE A 41 -2.12 -12.28 1.11
C PHE A 41 -1.79 -12.35 2.62
N ASP A 42 -2.32 -11.41 3.40
CA ASP A 42 -2.12 -11.35 4.85
C ASP A 42 -2.60 -12.66 5.53
N SER A 43 -1.75 -13.25 6.34
CA SER A 43 -2.09 -14.48 7.09
C SER A 43 -3.06 -14.24 8.24
N GLN A 44 -3.26 -12.98 8.65
CA GLN A 44 -4.18 -12.57 9.71
C GLN A 44 -5.04 -11.38 9.28
N PRO A 45 -5.90 -11.53 8.27
CA PRO A 45 -6.73 -10.44 7.79
C PRO A 45 -7.76 -9.99 8.85
N VAL A 46 -8.26 -8.76 8.69
CA VAL A 46 -9.48 -8.37 9.38
C VAL A 46 -10.65 -9.06 8.69
N VAL A 47 -11.43 -9.78 9.47
CA VAL A 47 -12.66 -10.41 8.98
C VAL A 47 -13.80 -9.39 9.09
N VAL A 48 -14.55 -9.24 8.00
CA VAL A 48 -15.80 -8.47 7.95
C VAL A 48 -16.92 -9.45 7.63
N THR A 49 -17.84 -9.64 8.57
CA THR A 49 -18.95 -10.58 8.43
C THR A 49 -20.26 -9.79 8.38
N ASP A 50 -21.03 -9.96 7.31
CA ASP A 50 -22.29 -9.25 7.09
C ASP A 50 -22.16 -7.71 7.19
N GLY A 51 -21.03 -7.16 6.72
CA GLY A 51 -20.70 -5.74 6.82
C GLY A 51 -20.20 -5.28 8.19
N MET A 52 -20.10 -6.17 9.18
CA MET A 52 -19.60 -5.84 10.52
C MET A 52 -18.13 -6.24 10.66
N PRO A 53 -17.19 -5.29 10.82
CA PRO A 53 -15.77 -5.57 11.00
C PRO A 53 -15.52 -6.25 12.35
N ARG A 54 -14.54 -7.16 12.38
CA ARG A 54 -14.13 -7.95 13.56
C ARG A 54 -15.18 -8.91 14.10
N ARG A 55 -16.29 -9.11 13.43
CA ARG A 55 -17.25 -10.15 13.78
C ARG A 55 -16.70 -11.49 13.34
N ASP A 56 -16.82 -12.52 14.18
CA ASP A 56 -16.42 -13.88 13.85
C ASP A 56 -17.16 -14.36 12.59
N TYR A 57 -16.43 -14.87 11.61
CA TYR A 57 -17.00 -15.37 10.36
C TYR A 57 -17.90 -16.59 10.57
N LEU A 58 -17.72 -17.35 11.68
CA LEU A 58 -18.62 -18.42 12.07
C LEU A 58 -20.04 -17.92 12.39
N GLN A 59 -20.18 -16.61 12.64
CA GLN A 59 -21.48 -15.97 12.91
C GLN A 59 -22.13 -15.38 11.65
N VAL A 60 -21.66 -15.76 10.47
CA VAL A 60 -22.29 -15.32 9.22
C VAL A 60 -23.74 -15.81 9.15
N LYS A 61 -24.64 -14.95 8.69
CA LYS A 61 -26.04 -15.30 8.47
C LYS A 61 -26.16 -16.24 7.26
N PRO A 62 -27.24 -17.05 7.18
CA PRO A 62 -27.58 -17.72 5.93
C PRO A 62 -27.62 -16.68 4.78
N PHE A 63 -26.96 -16.97 3.67
CA PHE A 63 -26.80 -16.06 2.52
C PHE A 63 -26.02 -14.77 2.85
N GLY A 64 -25.32 -14.72 3.99
CA GLY A 64 -24.48 -13.62 4.37
C GLY A 64 -23.15 -13.58 3.63
N LYS A 65 -22.34 -12.54 3.89
CA LYS A 65 -21.07 -12.29 3.22
C LYS A 65 -19.92 -12.29 4.22
N ILE A 66 -18.84 -13.00 3.88
CA ILE A 66 -17.56 -12.96 4.59
C ILE A 66 -16.54 -12.26 3.69
N GLU A 67 -15.89 -11.22 4.20
CA GLU A 67 -14.83 -10.48 3.52
C GLU A 67 -13.55 -10.53 4.37
N PHE A 68 -12.44 -10.86 3.73
CA PHE A 68 -11.12 -10.79 4.34
C PHE A 68 -10.41 -9.53 3.86
N VAL A 69 -10.16 -8.61 4.79
CA VAL A 69 -9.44 -7.37 4.51
C VAL A 69 -8.02 -7.51 5.04
N ALA A 70 -7.04 -7.39 4.14
CA ALA A 70 -5.65 -7.49 4.54
C ALA A 70 -5.32 -6.49 5.65
N ARG A 71 -4.74 -6.99 6.72
CA ARG A 71 -4.10 -6.17 7.77
C ARG A 71 -2.75 -5.65 7.34
N THR A 72 -2.36 -5.74 6.09
CA THR A 72 -1.05 -5.23 5.67
C THR A 72 -0.92 -3.83 6.23
N SER A 73 -0.28 -3.76 7.38
CA SER A 73 -0.23 -2.54 8.13
C SER A 73 0.58 -1.56 7.31
N MET A 74 0.12 -0.33 7.18
CA MET A 74 0.90 0.75 6.61
C MET A 74 2.34 0.72 7.17
N ALA A 75 2.48 0.40 8.46
CA ALA A 75 3.75 0.24 9.16
C ALA A 75 4.64 -0.84 8.54
N GLU A 76 4.10 -1.98 8.16
CA GLU A 76 4.88 -3.07 7.54
C GLU A 76 5.39 -2.65 6.16
N ALA A 77 4.53 -2.08 5.32
CA ALA A 77 4.91 -1.61 3.99
C ALA A 77 5.96 -0.50 4.06
N VAL A 78 5.82 0.45 4.99
CA VAL A 78 6.80 1.53 5.22
C VAL A 78 8.12 0.97 5.73
N ARG A 79 8.10 0.02 6.69
CA ARG A 79 9.32 -0.63 7.20
C ARG A 79 10.08 -1.34 6.09
N TRP A 80 9.38 -2.13 5.31
CA TRP A 80 9.96 -2.83 4.18
C TRP A 80 10.54 -1.85 3.14
N ALA A 81 9.79 -0.79 2.82
CA ALA A 81 10.24 0.25 1.88
C ALA A 81 11.49 0.97 2.37
N LEU A 82 11.56 1.35 3.65
CA LEU A 82 12.76 1.98 4.24
C LEU A 82 13.98 1.07 4.12
N THR A 83 13.83 -0.22 4.44
CA THR A 83 14.91 -1.21 4.31
C THR A 83 15.38 -1.32 2.86
N GLU A 84 14.46 -1.42 1.89
CA GLU A 84 14.81 -1.52 0.47
C GLU A 84 15.39 -0.20 -0.08
N LEU A 85 14.91 0.96 0.37
CA LEU A 85 15.48 2.26 0.04
C LEU A 85 16.92 2.36 0.53
N GLN A 86 17.19 2.02 1.79
CA GLN A 86 18.54 2.01 2.36
C GLN A 86 19.48 1.07 1.59
N LYS A 87 19.04 -0.16 1.35
CA LYS A 87 19.80 -1.19 0.64
C LYS A 87 20.17 -0.79 -0.80
N ARG A 88 19.29 -0.08 -1.48
CA ARG A 88 19.49 0.35 -2.87
C ARG A 88 20.07 1.76 -3.02
N SER A 89 20.21 2.46 -1.92
CA SER A 89 20.78 3.81 -1.89
C SER A 89 22.27 3.78 -2.18
N PRO A 90 22.78 4.71 -3.00
CA PRO A 90 24.21 4.81 -3.24
C PRO A 90 24.94 5.23 -1.97
N VAL A 91 26.06 4.54 -1.70
CA VAL A 91 26.91 4.80 -0.53
C VAL A 91 28.16 5.54 -0.99
N LEU A 92 28.31 6.78 -0.59
CA LEU A 92 29.55 7.55 -0.66
C LEU A 92 30.00 7.97 0.75
N THR A 93 29.13 8.70 1.45
CA THR A 93 29.36 9.17 2.83
C THR A 93 28.33 8.58 3.81
N GLY A 94 27.42 7.72 3.34
CA GLY A 94 26.30 7.20 4.13
C GLY A 94 25.15 8.19 4.33
N ARG A 95 25.36 9.49 4.11
CA ARG A 95 24.38 10.55 4.37
C ARG A 95 23.08 10.36 3.59
N TYR A 96 23.13 9.91 2.34
CA TYR A 96 21.91 9.63 1.57
C TYR A 96 21.12 8.46 2.14
N VAL A 97 21.81 7.39 2.54
CA VAL A 97 21.21 6.18 3.11
C VAL A 97 20.47 6.47 4.41
N SER A 98 21.05 7.31 5.28
CA SER A 98 20.47 7.66 6.58
C SER A 98 19.42 8.77 6.55
N SER A 99 19.24 9.45 5.41
CA SER A 99 18.35 10.63 5.31
C SER A 99 16.94 10.31 4.83
N HIS A 100 16.53 9.04 4.76
CA HIS A 100 15.15 8.71 4.43
C HIS A 100 14.23 8.99 5.61
N THR A 101 13.29 9.92 5.43
CA THR A 101 12.38 10.41 6.47
C THR A 101 10.95 10.03 6.14
N VAL A 102 10.17 9.66 7.16
CA VAL A 102 8.73 9.38 7.04
C VAL A 102 7.93 10.63 7.39
N MET A 103 6.96 10.95 6.54
CA MET A 103 6.04 12.07 6.73
C MET A 103 4.60 11.56 6.68
N ILE A 104 3.74 12.14 7.50
CA ILE A 104 2.29 11.92 7.48
C ILE A 104 1.63 13.27 7.22
N ASN A 105 0.79 13.35 6.20
CA ASN A 105 0.09 14.58 5.77
C ASN A 105 1.03 15.78 5.54
N GLY A 106 2.26 15.51 5.11
CA GLY A 106 3.26 16.55 4.82
C GLY A 106 4.09 17.01 6.02
N ALA A 107 3.80 16.50 7.22
CA ALA A 107 4.61 16.75 8.42
C ALA A 107 5.55 15.56 8.69
N GLU A 108 6.79 15.87 9.08
CA GLU A 108 7.75 14.85 9.50
C GLU A 108 7.30 14.20 10.82
N VAL A 109 7.32 12.88 10.87
CA VAL A 109 6.95 12.13 12.07
C VAL A 109 8.05 12.29 13.12
N GLN A 110 7.70 12.92 14.23
CA GLN A 110 8.59 13.06 15.38
C GLN A 110 8.40 11.86 16.32
N GLY A 111 9.51 11.37 16.89
CA GLY A 111 9.48 10.26 17.84
C GLY A 111 9.33 8.87 17.20
N ASN A 112 8.48 8.03 17.76
CA ASN A 112 8.35 6.64 17.32
C ASN A 112 7.45 6.52 16.09
N ILE A 113 8.07 6.41 14.91
CA ILE A 113 7.41 6.25 13.61
C ILE A 113 6.41 5.08 13.62
N TRP A 114 6.74 3.99 14.29
CA TRP A 114 5.91 2.78 14.28
C TRP A 114 4.60 2.96 15.04
N VAL A 115 4.60 3.77 16.09
CA VAL A 115 3.38 4.14 16.82
C VAL A 115 2.52 5.06 15.95
N ALA A 116 3.11 6.06 15.33
CA ALA A 116 2.39 6.96 14.42
C ALA A 116 1.73 6.20 13.26
N LEU A 117 2.44 5.26 12.64
CA LEU A 117 1.94 4.48 11.51
C LEU A 117 0.81 3.49 11.87
N ARG A 118 0.69 3.08 13.14
CA ARG A 118 -0.46 2.26 13.59
C ARG A 118 -1.76 3.04 13.65
N ASN A 119 -1.68 4.35 13.82
CA ASN A 119 -2.83 5.24 13.99
C ASN A 119 -3.23 5.96 12.69
N VAL A 120 -2.58 5.64 11.56
CA VAL A 120 -2.88 6.22 10.25
C VAL A 120 -4.30 5.89 9.82
N GLN A 121 -5.04 6.92 9.45
CA GLN A 121 -6.40 6.81 8.93
C GLN A 121 -6.39 6.55 7.41
N PRO A 122 -7.49 6.02 6.83
CA PRO A 122 -7.59 5.80 5.39
C PRO A 122 -7.41 7.06 4.54
N THR A 123 -7.72 8.21 5.11
CA THR A 123 -7.57 9.53 4.46
C THR A 123 -6.16 10.08 4.53
N ASP A 124 -5.32 9.53 5.40
CA ASP A 124 -3.96 10.02 5.59
C ASP A 124 -3.05 9.63 4.43
N ARG A 125 -2.15 10.56 4.11
CA ARG A 125 -1.11 10.35 3.13
C ARG A 125 0.22 10.13 3.82
N VAL A 126 0.72 8.91 3.79
CA VAL A 126 2.05 8.56 4.28
C VAL A 126 3.07 8.71 3.15
N GLN A 127 4.22 9.27 3.43
CA GLN A 127 5.29 9.51 2.45
C GLN A 127 6.64 9.13 3.04
N ILE A 128 7.50 8.55 2.21
CA ILE A 128 8.94 8.45 2.51
C ILE A 128 9.67 9.39 1.56
N VAL A 129 10.45 10.30 2.09
CA VAL A 129 11.16 11.34 1.35
C VAL A 129 12.63 11.31 1.70
N ASN A 130 13.50 11.70 0.79
CA ASN A 130 14.90 11.99 1.10
C ASN A 130 15.16 13.48 0.90
N PRO A 131 15.39 14.23 1.99
CA PRO A 131 15.56 15.70 1.95
C PRO A 131 16.93 16.15 1.47
N GLN A 132 17.81 15.23 1.05
CA GLN A 132 19.13 15.65 0.57
C GLN A 132 19.01 16.46 -0.73
N PRO A 133 19.72 17.59 -0.85
CA PRO A 133 19.62 18.49 -2.02
C PRO A 133 19.91 17.83 -3.36
N TYR A 134 20.69 16.76 -3.36
CA TYR A 134 21.06 16.01 -4.55
C TYR A 134 20.18 14.76 -4.80
N ALA A 135 19.21 14.47 -3.92
CA ALA A 135 18.33 13.28 -4.04
C ALA A 135 17.64 13.20 -5.41
N ARG A 136 17.16 14.32 -5.93
CA ARG A 136 16.56 14.39 -7.27
C ARG A 136 17.54 14.00 -8.39
N LYS A 137 18.82 14.29 -8.23
CA LYS A 137 19.86 13.94 -9.22
C LYS A 137 20.13 12.43 -9.20
N ILE A 138 20.10 11.81 -8.01
CA ILE A 138 20.25 10.35 -7.83
C ILE A 138 19.07 9.62 -8.47
N GLU A 139 17.83 10.14 -8.28
CA GLU A 139 16.63 9.53 -8.87
C GLU A 139 16.55 9.68 -10.39
N GLY A 140 17.22 10.69 -10.94
CA GLY A 140 17.15 11.03 -12.36
C GLY A 140 15.84 11.72 -12.76
N ALA A 141 15.75 12.17 -14.00
CA ALA A 141 14.56 12.78 -14.56
C ALA A 141 13.78 11.74 -15.38
N THR A 142 12.46 11.71 -15.23
CA THR A 142 11.57 11.00 -16.15
C THR A 142 11.60 11.66 -17.52
N ALA A 143 11.59 10.86 -18.56
CA ALA A 143 11.35 11.38 -19.92
C ALA A 143 9.98 12.07 -19.95
N ASN A 144 9.91 13.23 -20.60
CA ASN A 144 8.64 13.84 -20.92
C ASN A 144 7.92 12.93 -21.93
N LYS A 145 6.78 12.35 -21.54
CA LYS A 145 5.99 11.43 -22.37
C LYS A 145 5.60 12.05 -23.74
N ARG A 146 5.47 13.39 -23.80
CA ARG A 146 5.04 14.11 -24.98
C ARG A 146 6.15 14.39 -25.99
N THR A 147 7.40 14.54 -25.55
CA THR A 147 8.49 14.98 -26.44
C THR A 147 9.60 13.93 -26.63
N GLY A 148 9.54 12.82 -25.89
CA GLY A 148 10.59 11.80 -25.88
C GLY A 148 11.96 12.31 -25.37
N ARG A 149 12.10 13.63 -25.19
CA ARG A 149 13.32 14.30 -24.74
C ARG A 149 13.36 14.34 -23.20
N GLY A 150 14.52 14.08 -22.63
CA GLY A 150 14.76 14.35 -21.21
C GLY A 150 14.94 13.13 -20.30
N LYS A 151 15.25 11.95 -20.82
CA LYS A 151 15.84 10.88 -20.00
C LYS A 151 17.21 11.36 -19.50
N ARG A 152 17.23 12.06 -18.38
CA ARG A 152 18.49 12.22 -17.65
C ARG A 152 18.69 10.93 -16.87
N ALA A 153 19.72 10.17 -17.25
CA ALA A 153 20.16 9.03 -16.46
C ALA A 153 20.39 9.49 -15.00
N ALA A 154 20.11 8.62 -14.05
CA ALA A 154 20.51 8.85 -12.69
C ALA A 154 22.02 9.12 -12.66
N LEU A 155 22.46 10.16 -11.93
CA LEU A 155 23.87 10.52 -11.88
C LEU A 155 24.74 9.54 -11.07
N SER A 156 24.10 8.61 -10.35
CA SER A 156 24.81 7.60 -9.58
C SER A 156 24.99 6.32 -10.40
N ARG A 157 26.25 5.88 -10.54
CA ARG A 157 26.56 4.58 -11.12
C ARG A 157 25.97 3.41 -10.32
N GLN A 158 25.81 3.57 -8.99
CA GLN A 158 25.24 2.56 -8.08
C GLN A 158 23.70 2.51 -8.16
N ALA A 159 23.04 3.57 -8.66
CA ALA A 159 21.59 3.65 -8.77
C ALA A 159 21.15 4.15 -10.16
N ARG A 160 21.55 3.46 -11.21
CA ARG A 160 21.29 3.87 -12.61
C ARG A 160 19.82 4.03 -12.96
N SER A 161 18.93 3.28 -12.32
CA SER A 161 17.48 3.32 -12.54
C SER A 161 16.74 4.19 -11.51
N GLY A 162 17.49 4.93 -10.69
CA GLY A 162 16.95 5.59 -9.50
C GLY A 162 16.80 4.62 -8.34
N VAL A 163 16.42 5.13 -7.18
CA VAL A 163 16.21 4.36 -5.95
C VAL A 163 14.71 4.17 -5.68
N TYR A 164 13.98 5.28 -5.65
CA TYR A 164 12.56 5.33 -5.30
C TYR A 164 11.67 4.60 -6.31
N ARG A 165 11.93 4.75 -7.61
CA ARG A 165 11.15 4.07 -8.66
C ARG A 165 11.35 2.57 -8.68
N VAL A 166 12.58 2.11 -8.36
CA VAL A 166 12.85 0.68 -8.27
C VAL A 166 12.11 0.08 -7.07
N VAL A 167 12.15 0.77 -5.93
CA VAL A 167 11.43 0.34 -4.73
C VAL A 167 9.92 0.42 -4.92
N LEU A 168 9.40 1.43 -5.63
CA LEU A 168 7.98 1.51 -5.98
C LEU A 168 7.48 0.25 -6.70
N ARG A 169 8.21 -0.21 -7.72
CA ARG A 169 7.82 -1.43 -8.45
C ARG A 169 7.77 -2.65 -7.55
N ALA A 170 8.75 -2.79 -6.68
CA ALA A 170 8.81 -3.89 -5.73
C ALA A 170 7.70 -3.80 -4.66
N LEU A 171 7.35 -2.60 -4.20
CA LEU A 171 6.19 -2.34 -3.31
C LEU A 171 4.88 -2.75 -3.97
N VAL A 172 4.66 -2.33 -5.22
CA VAL A 172 3.45 -2.69 -5.96
C VAL A 172 3.34 -4.21 -6.13
N ASN A 173 4.43 -4.88 -6.43
CA ASN A 173 4.42 -6.35 -6.56
C ASN A 173 4.13 -7.05 -5.23
N ARG A 174 4.64 -6.53 -4.11
CA ARG A 174 4.52 -7.18 -2.80
C ARG A 174 3.22 -6.81 -2.08
N PHE A 175 2.85 -5.52 -2.06
CA PHE A 175 1.77 -4.98 -1.24
C PHE A 175 0.63 -4.35 -2.07
N GLY A 176 0.73 -4.36 -3.40
CA GLY A 176 -0.20 -3.66 -4.28
C GLY A 176 -1.63 -4.19 -4.24
N LYS A 177 -1.89 -5.38 -3.65
CA LYS A 177 -3.24 -5.86 -3.40
C LYS A 177 -3.94 -5.06 -2.29
N ALA A 178 -3.22 -4.71 -1.22
CA ALA A 178 -3.75 -4.07 -0.01
C ALA A 178 -3.60 -2.55 0.00
N LEU A 179 -2.53 -2.04 -0.58
CA LEU A 179 -2.18 -0.62 -0.56
C LEU A 179 -2.02 -0.08 -1.98
N PHE A 180 -2.21 1.21 -2.14
CA PHE A 180 -1.87 1.94 -3.35
C PHE A 180 -0.58 2.74 -3.13
N PHE A 181 0.29 2.74 -4.13
CA PHE A 181 1.59 3.41 -4.08
C PHE A 181 1.75 4.35 -5.26
N ASP A 182 2.39 5.49 -5.01
CA ASP A 182 2.72 6.45 -6.06
C ASP A 182 4.11 7.04 -5.83
N PHE A 183 4.73 7.51 -6.90
CA PHE A 183 5.98 8.24 -6.87
C PHE A 183 5.75 9.67 -7.33
N LYS A 184 6.12 10.62 -6.48
CA LYS A 184 6.06 12.04 -6.81
C LYS A 184 7.31 12.77 -6.36
N TYR A 185 7.52 13.94 -6.95
CA TYR A 185 8.43 14.94 -6.40
C TYR A 185 7.61 15.90 -5.54
N VAL A 186 8.00 16.03 -4.28
CA VAL A 186 7.32 16.88 -3.28
C VAL A 186 8.19 18.07 -2.91
N ASN A 187 7.55 19.20 -2.57
CA ASN A 187 8.20 20.34 -1.95
C ASN A 187 8.13 20.16 -0.43
N LEU A 188 9.26 20.32 0.24
CA LEU A 188 9.36 20.20 1.71
C LEU A 188 9.42 21.56 2.39
N ASN A 189 9.19 22.66 1.66
CA ASN A 189 9.28 24.04 2.17
C ASN A 189 10.61 24.34 2.88
N THR A 190 11.69 23.71 2.42
CA THR A 190 13.04 23.88 3.00
C THR A 190 13.66 25.25 2.74
N GLY A 191 12.99 26.11 2.00
CA GLY A 191 13.52 27.38 1.54
C GLY A 191 14.61 27.28 0.47
N ILE A 192 15.08 26.08 0.15
CA ILE A 192 16.13 25.87 -0.85
C ILE A 192 15.55 26.10 -2.25
N LYS A 193 16.12 27.06 -2.96
CA LYS A 193 15.75 27.38 -4.34
C LYS A 193 16.80 26.89 -5.33
N VAL A 194 16.33 26.38 -6.46
CA VAL A 194 17.20 25.93 -7.55
C VAL A 194 16.89 26.72 -8.82
N TRP A 195 17.93 27.01 -9.59
CA TRP A 195 17.76 27.65 -10.87
C TRP A 195 17.27 26.63 -11.91
N GLY A 196 16.17 26.96 -12.57
CA GLY A 196 15.61 26.18 -13.67
C GLY A 196 15.39 27.04 -14.91
N LYS A 197 15.17 26.42 -16.05
CA LYS A 197 14.77 27.10 -17.28
C LYS A 197 13.26 27.01 -17.48
N ARG A 198 12.63 28.14 -17.83
CA ARG A 198 11.23 28.20 -18.30
C ARG A 198 11.25 28.92 -19.67
N GLY A 199 11.27 28.13 -20.73
CA GLY A 199 11.58 28.66 -22.06
C GLY A 199 13.04 29.17 -22.13
N ALA A 200 13.25 30.40 -22.62
CA ALA A 200 14.54 31.05 -22.68
C ALA A 200 15.01 31.68 -21.34
N ARG A 201 14.10 31.84 -20.37
CA ARG A 201 14.39 32.55 -19.11
C ARG A 201 14.87 31.59 -18.01
N ARG A 202 15.84 32.02 -17.22
CA ARG A 202 16.22 31.38 -15.95
C ARG A 202 15.25 31.85 -14.86
N VAL A 203 14.69 30.89 -14.12
CA VAL A 203 13.77 31.16 -12.99
C VAL A 203 14.21 30.40 -11.77
N GLN A 204 14.07 30.98 -10.61
CA GLN A 204 14.19 30.28 -9.33
C GLN A 204 12.93 29.45 -9.07
N ARG A 205 13.11 28.24 -8.61
CA ARG A 205 12.03 27.35 -8.21
C ARG A 205 12.39 26.68 -6.91
N ASP A 206 11.38 26.35 -6.13
CA ASP A 206 11.60 25.56 -4.93
C ASP A 206 12.17 24.19 -5.30
N GLN A 207 13.09 23.73 -4.48
CA GLN A 207 13.64 22.39 -4.65
C GLN A 207 12.58 21.35 -4.34
N VAL A 208 12.50 20.32 -5.18
CA VAL A 208 11.60 19.19 -4.98
C VAL A 208 12.40 17.91 -4.78
N TYR A 209 11.86 17.05 -3.94
CA TYR A 209 12.49 15.83 -3.46
C TYR A 209 11.71 14.60 -3.89
N PRO A 210 12.39 13.48 -4.20
CA PRO A 210 11.70 12.23 -4.54
C PRO A 210 10.96 11.69 -3.33
N ALA A 211 9.71 11.29 -3.53
CA ALA A 211 8.85 10.72 -2.49
C ALA A 211 8.14 9.46 -2.99
N LEU A 212 8.09 8.44 -2.14
CA LEU A 212 7.11 7.37 -2.23
C LEU A 212 5.89 7.76 -1.41
N GLN A 213 4.72 7.63 -2.00
CA GLN A 213 3.45 7.88 -1.34
C GLN A 213 2.72 6.55 -1.14
N PHE A 214 2.10 6.40 0.00
CA PHE A 214 1.37 5.21 0.43
C PHE A 214 -0.05 5.64 0.77
N PHE A 215 -1.03 4.91 0.24
CA PHE A 215 -2.44 5.14 0.50
C PHE A 215 -3.11 3.81 0.83
N ILE A 216 -4.03 3.84 1.77
CA ILE A 216 -4.93 2.71 2.01
C ILE A 216 -5.90 2.67 0.83
N LYS A 217 -6.04 1.52 0.18
CA LYS A 217 -7.07 1.36 -0.84
C LYS A 217 -8.44 1.51 -0.18
N PRO A 218 -9.30 2.42 -0.65
CA PRO A 218 -10.67 2.39 -0.22
C PRO A 218 -11.23 1.01 -0.59
N THR A 219 -11.73 0.28 0.40
CA THR A 219 -12.48 -0.93 0.14
C THR A 219 -13.70 -0.48 -0.67
N SER A 220 -13.71 -0.79 -1.97
CA SER A 220 -14.91 -0.60 -2.76
C SER A 220 -15.96 -1.53 -2.16
N LEU A 221 -16.87 -0.97 -1.38
CA LEU A 221 -18.11 -1.65 -1.08
C LEU A 221 -18.77 -1.89 -2.45
N PRO A 222 -19.06 -3.12 -2.83
CA PRO A 222 -19.87 -3.34 -4.03
C PRO A 222 -21.23 -2.68 -3.79
N ASN A 223 -21.63 -1.84 -4.76
CA ASN A 223 -22.99 -1.33 -4.85
C ASN A 223 -24.00 -2.49 -4.91
#